data_d237adfd5d5d1f6cd247ca1887f42d23
#
_entry.id   d237adfd5d5d1f6cd247ca1887f42d23
#
_cell.length_a   1.000
_cell.length_b   1.000
_cell.length_c   1.000
_cell.angle_alpha   90.00
_cell.angle_beta   90.00
_cell.angle_gamma   90.00
#
_symmetry.space_group_name_H-M   'P 1'
#
loop_
_entity.id
_entity.type
_entity.pdbx_description
1 polymer ?
#
loop_
_entity_poly.entity_id
_entity_poly.type
_entity_poly.pdbx_seq_one_letter_code
_entity_poly.pdbx_strand_id
1 'polypeptide(L)'
;MSKWSKLSDHEINCMVVDTLGFLSDCHIDQHRISRHCKDGELLHRVHEVSYCKNWSDIGSLIDYHKISLLNDGDKWEAEITYMANVGFYQTKEECSYFHTDENPKRAAAIVYLISKGVKV
;
A
#
# COMPACT_ATOMS: atom_id res chain seq x y z
N MET A 1 -0.98 17.43 -11.58
CA MET A 1 -1.04 16.77 -10.28
C MET A 1 -1.64 15.39 -10.39
N SER A 2 -1.07 14.44 -9.69
CA SER A 2 -1.59 13.08 -9.63
C SER A 2 -2.96 13.06 -8.93
N LYS A 3 -3.88 12.23 -9.42
CA LYS A 3 -5.16 12.00 -8.75
C LYS A 3 -4.97 11.40 -7.35
N TRP A 4 -3.89 10.64 -7.15
CA TRP A 4 -3.55 10.05 -5.87
C TRP A 4 -3.29 11.09 -4.78
N SER A 5 -2.73 12.24 -5.14
CA SER A 5 -2.44 13.31 -4.18
C SER A 5 -3.68 13.94 -3.57
N LYS A 6 -4.84 13.77 -4.20
CA LYS A 6 -6.11 14.32 -3.73
C LYS A 6 -6.83 13.40 -2.74
N LEU A 7 -6.38 12.15 -2.61
CA LEU A 7 -6.98 11.19 -1.70
C LEU A 7 -6.45 11.38 -0.29
N SER A 8 -7.33 11.21 0.69
CA SER A 8 -6.91 11.19 2.09
C SER A 8 -6.19 9.88 2.42
N ASP A 9 -5.43 9.90 3.52
CA ASP A 9 -4.80 8.67 4.02
C ASP A 9 -5.86 7.60 4.30
N HIS A 10 -7.00 7.99 4.85
CA HIS A 10 -8.09 7.05 5.12
C HIS A 10 -8.62 6.40 3.84
N GLU A 11 -8.82 7.17 2.78
CA GLU A 11 -9.26 6.63 1.49
C GLU A 11 -8.25 5.62 0.94
N ILE A 12 -6.97 5.94 1.01
CA ILE A 12 -5.90 5.03 0.58
C ILE A 12 -5.88 3.77 1.44
N ASN A 13 -6.00 3.91 2.76
CA ASN A 13 -6.05 2.77 3.67
C ASN A 13 -7.22 1.83 3.36
N CYS A 14 -8.39 2.38 3.08
CA CYS A 14 -9.57 1.59 2.69
C CYS A 14 -9.34 0.81 1.40
N MET A 15 -8.70 1.43 0.41
CA MET A 15 -8.37 0.75 -0.85
C MET A 15 -7.39 -0.41 -0.63
N VAL A 16 -6.38 -0.21 0.22
CA VAL A 16 -5.41 -1.27 0.54
C VAL A 16 -6.11 -2.44 1.23
N VAL A 17 -6.94 -2.16 2.23
CA VAL A 17 -7.69 -3.21 2.93
C VAL A 17 -8.58 -3.99 1.95
N ASP A 18 -9.23 -3.30 1.03
CA ASP A 18 -10.08 -3.92 0.01
C ASP A 18 -9.27 -4.87 -0.89
N THR A 19 -8.12 -4.41 -1.39
CA THR A 19 -7.28 -5.25 -2.27
C THR A 19 -6.70 -6.45 -1.54
N LEU A 20 -6.47 -6.35 -0.24
CA LEU A 20 -5.97 -7.46 0.57
C LEU A 20 -7.07 -8.44 1.00
N GLY A 21 -8.34 -8.08 0.80
CA GLY A 21 -9.45 -8.96 1.15
C GLY A 21 -9.80 -8.97 2.63
N PHE A 22 -9.42 -7.94 3.39
CA PHE A 22 -9.63 -7.89 4.84
C PHE A 22 -10.86 -7.09 5.27
N LEU A 23 -11.72 -6.69 4.33
CA LEU A 23 -12.90 -5.87 4.66
C LEU A 23 -13.80 -6.52 5.70
N SER A 24 -13.97 -7.84 5.64
CA SER A 24 -14.81 -8.57 6.59
C SER A 24 -14.23 -8.62 8.00
N ASP A 25 -12.91 -8.46 8.14
CA ASP A 25 -12.21 -8.54 9.41
C ASP A 25 -11.98 -7.18 10.05
N CYS A 26 -12.35 -6.12 9.35
CA CYS A 26 -12.12 -4.75 9.78
C CYS A 26 -13.43 -4.02 9.98
N HIS A 27 -13.44 -3.11 10.96
CA HIS A 27 -14.50 -2.13 11.12
C HIS A 27 -14.02 -0.80 10.53
N ILE A 28 -14.78 -0.29 9.57
CA ILE A 28 -14.43 0.95 8.86
C ILE A 28 -15.48 2.01 9.20
N ASP A 29 -15.02 3.14 9.73
CA ASP A 29 -15.85 4.33 9.89
C ASP A 29 -15.33 5.45 8.97
N GLN A 30 -15.77 6.69 9.20
CA GLN A 30 -15.42 7.83 8.34
C GLN A 30 -13.95 8.23 8.44
N HIS A 31 -13.25 7.85 9.51
CA HIS A 31 -11.92 8.35 9.80
C HIS A 31 -10.90 7.27 10.12
N ARG A 32 -11.35 6.07 10.47
CA ARG A 32 -10.48 5.01 10.97
C ARG A 32 -10.87 3.64 10.45
N ILE A 33 -9.87 2.78 10.38
CA ILE A 33 -10.03 1.36 10.17
C ILE A 33 -9.55 0.67 11.43
N SER A 34 -10.39 -0.14 12.03
CA SER A 34 -10.05 -0.89 13.24
C SER A 34 -10.10 -2.38 12.97
N ARG A 35 -9.13 -3.11 13.49
CA ARG A 35 -9.06 -4.56 13.37
C ARG A 35 -9.00 -5.17 14.76
N HIS A 36 -9.85 -6.16 14.99
CA HIS A 36 -9.82 -6.95 16.22
C HIS A 36 -8.78 -8.05 16.08
N CYS A 37 -7.79 -8.03 16.98
CA CYS A 37 -6.80 -9.09 17.08
C CYS A 37 -7.05 -9.88 18.35
N LYS A 38 -7.03 -11.22 18.23
CA LYS A 38 -7.05 -12.12 19.37
C LYS A 38 -5.66 -12.27 19.90
N ASP A 39 -5.48 -11.85 21.16
CA ASP A 39 -4.22 -11.98 21.86
C ASP A 39 -4.41 -13.04 22.95
N GLY A 40 -4.14 -14.30 22.63
CA GLY A 40 -4.46 -15.43 23.50
C GLY A 40 -5.96 -15.77 23.50
N GLU A 41 -6.40 -16.61 24.44
CA GLU A 41 -7.79 -17.12 24.45
C GLU A 41 -8.83 -16.11 24.95
N LEU A 42 -8.41 -15.07 25.66
CA LEU A 42 -9.34 -14.20 26.41
C LEU A 42 -9.22 -12.69 26.12
N LEU A 43 -8.19 -12.26 25.39
CA LEU A 43 -7.97 -10.83 25.17
C LEU A 43 -8.14 -10.48 23.71
N HIS A 44 -9.06 -9.56 23.45
CA HIS A 44 -9.24 -8.94 22.15
C HIS A 44 -8.61 -7.55 22.18
N ARG A 45 -7.67 -7.29 21.28
CA ARG A 45 -7.16 -5.95 21.06
C ARG A 45 -7.77 -5.36 19.81
N VAL A 46 -8.02 -4.07 19.87
CA VAL A 46 -8.44 -3.30 18.70
C VAL A 46 -7.21 -2.54 18.21
N HIS A 47 -6.80 -2.82 16.99
CA HIS A 47 -5.72 -2.09 16.32
C HIS A 47 -6.30 -1.12 15.33
N GLU A 48 -5.81 0.11 15.37
CA GLU A 48 -6.03 1.03 14.26
C GLU A 48 -5.12 0.62 13.11
N VAL A 49 -5.71 0.37 11.96
CA VAL A 49 -4.99 -0.02 10.75
C VAL A 49 -4.73 1.22 9.91
N SER A 50 -3.46 1.50 9.63
CA SER A 50 -3.11 2.60 8.75
C SER A 50 -1.82 2.29 7.99
N TYR A 51 -1.95 2.04 6.71
CA TYR A 51 -0.79 1.81 5.84
C TYR A 51 -0.02 3.08 5.57
N CYS A 52 -0.67 4.23 5.69
CA CYS A 52 -0.02 5.53 5.48
C CYS A 52 0.70 6.07 6.71
N LYS A 53 0.45 5.53 7.91
CA LYS A 53 1.01 6.03 9.16
C LYS A 53 1.84 5.02 9.94
N ASN A 54 1.50 3.74 9.85
CA ASN A 54 2.10 2.71 10.70
C ASN A 54 3.06 1.84 9.89
N TRP A 55 4.34 1.85 10.25
CA TRP A 55 5.33 0.96 9.63
C TRP A 55 4.99 -0.52 9.82
N SER A 56 4.37 -0.88 10.94
CA SER A 56 3.96 -2.27 11.19
C SER A 56 2.94 -2.76 10.16
N ASP A 57 2.05 -1.89 9.70
CA ASP A 57 1.05 -2.25 8.70
C ASP A 57 1.65 -2.26 7.28
N ILE A 58 2.32 -1.18 6.89
CA ILE A 58 2.88 -1.08 5.54
C ILE A 58 4.13 -1.95 5.36
N GLY A 59 4.86 -2.22 6.43
CA GLY A 59 6.11 -2.99 6.36
C GLY A 59 5.92 -4.39 5.79
N SER A 60 4.83 -5.06 6.10
CA SER A 60 4.53 -6.37 5.55
C SER A 60 4.29 -6.32 4.03
N LEU A 61 3.65 -5.25 3.54
CA LEU A 61 3.49 -5.04 2.10
C LEU A 61 4.81 -4.74 1.43
N ILE A 62 5.64 -3.91 2.06
CA ILE A 62 6.98 -3.57 1.54
C ILE A 62 7.82 -4.83 1.39
N ASP A 63 7.82 -5.68 2.41
CA ASP A 63 8.58 -6.93 2.39
C ASP A 63 8.03 -7.93 1.37
N TYR A 64 6.73 -8.17 1.39
CA TYR A 64 6.09 -9.16 0.52
C TYR A 64 6.20 -8.78 -0.97
N HIS A 65 5.94 -7.53 -1.30
CA HIS A 65 5.94 -7.05 -2.69
C HIS A 65 7.29 -6.49 -3.13
N LYS A 66 8.31 -6.52 -2.25
CA LYS A 66 9.66 -6.00 -2.56
C LYS A 66 9.60 -4.55 -3.02
N ILE A 67 8.90 -3.73 -2.26
CA ILE A 67 8.80 -2.29 -2.55
C ILE A 67 10.11 -1.62 -2.16
N SER A 68 10.72 -0.92 -3.09
CA SER A 68 11.91 -0.12 -2.84
C SER A 68 11.51 1.30 -2.48
N LEU A 69 12.19 1.88 -1.49
CA LEU A 69 11.98 3.27 -1.09
C LEU A 69 13.29 4.03 -1.28
N LEU A 70 13.23 5.09 -2.07
CA LEU A 70 14.35 5.95 -2.32
C LEU A 70 14.02 7.37 -1.91
N ASN A 71 14.85 7.96 -1.06
CA ASN A 71 14.70 9.37 -0.70
C ASN A 71 15.35 10.24 -1.77
N ASP A 72 14.59 11.18 -2.31
CA ASP A 72 15.07 12.17 -3.29
C ASP A 72 14.79 13.56 -2.73
N GLY A 73 15.63 13.97 -1.76
CA GLY A 73 15.50 15.25 -1.11
C GLY A 73 14.25 15.34 -0.22
N ASP A 74 13.26 16.09 -0.68
CA ASP A 74 12.03 16.32 0.08
C ASP A 74 10.98 15.23 -0.08
N LYS A 75 11.20 14.32 -1.03
CA LYS A 75 10.20 13.31 -1.37
C LYS A 75 10.79 11.93 -1.35
N TRP A 76 9.90 10.95 -1.23
CA TRP A 76 10.24 9.53 -1.31
C TRP A 76 9.61 8.93 -2.56
N GLU A 77 10.41 8.19 -3.30
CA GLU A 77 9.94 7.40 -4.43
C GLU A 77 9.80 5.95 -4.00
N ALA A 78 8.61 5.40 -4.19
CA ALA A 78 8.34 3.97 -3.98
C ALA A 78 8.28 3.28 -5.33
N GLU A 79 8.88 2.10 -5.44
CA GLU A 79 8.96 1.36 -6.70
C GLU A 79 8.71 -0.12 -6.48
N ILE A 80 7.92 -0.71 -7.38
CA ILE A 80 7.76 -2.17 -7.50
C ILE A 80 8.20 -2.55 -8.90
N THR A 81 9.20 -3.43 -9.00
CA THR A 81 9.65 -3.97 -10.28
C THR A 81 8.97 -5.30 -10.58
N TYR A 82 8.72 -5.55 -11.84
CA TYR A 82 8.14 -6.80 -12.31
C TYR A 82 8.71 -7.15 -13.68
N MET A 83 8.64 -8.44 -14.03
CA MET A 83 9.08 -8.91 -15.34
C MET A 83 7.88 -9.03 -16.25
N ALA A 84 7.95 -8.40 -17.40
CA ALA A 84 6.89 -8.46 -18.41
C ALA A 84 7.41 -9.06 -19.69
N ASN A 85 6.56 -9.82 -20.37
CA ASN A 85 6.85 -10.28 -21.73
C ASN A 85 6.53 -9.16 -22.71
N VAL A 86 7.54 -8.69 -23.42
CA VAL A 86 7.40 -7.58 -24.36
C VAL A 86 7.94 -7.97 -25.73
N GLY A 87 7.38 -7.36 -26.77
CA GLY A 87 7.83 -7.53 -28.14
C GLY A 87 7.34 -8.83 -28.79
N PHE A 88 7.71 -8.97 -30.05
CA PHE A 88 7.26 -10.07 -30.90
C PHE A 88 7.77 -11.44 -30.42
N TYR A 89 8.98 -11.48 -29.88
CA TYR A 89 9.61 -12.71 -29.40
C TYR A 89 9.33 -12.99 -27.93
N GLN A 90 8.47 -12.23 -27.29
CA GLN A 90 8.11 -12.38 -25.87
C GLN A 90 9.34 -12.38 -24.95
N THR A 91 10.27 -11.48 -25.23
CA THR A 91 11.42 -11.27 -24.39
C THR A 91 11.00 -10.69 -23.06
N LYS A 92 11.56 -11.19 -21.95
CA LYS A 92 11.26 -10.64 -20.63
C LYS A 92 12.05 -9.37 -20.41
N GLU A 93 11.35 -8.28 -20.06
CA GLU A 93 11.95 -7.02 -19.68
C GLU A 93 11.53 -6.62 -18.28
N GLU A 94 12.44 -5.97 -17.57
CA GLU A 94 12.15 -5.42 -16.26
C GLU A 94 11.33 -4.15 -16.42
N CYS A 95 10.18 -4.13 -15.78
CA CYS A 95 9.27 -2.99 -15.74
C CYS A 95 9.06 -2.55 -14.30
N SER A 96 8.61 -1.32 -14.11
CA SER A 96 8.39 -0.79 -12.77
C SER A 96 7.10 0.00 -12.67
N TYR A 97 6.46 -0.11 -11.50
CA TYR A 97 5.49 0.87 -11.04
C TYR A 97 6.21 1.77 -10.04
N PHE A 98 5.94 3.05 -10.06
CA PHE A 98 6.53 3.97 -9.09
C PHE A 98 5.57 5.10 -8.73
N HIS A 99 5.76 5.65 -7.55
CA HIS A 99 5.01 6.81 -7.09
C HIS A 99 5.86 7.60 -6.11
N THR A 100 5.73 8.91 -6.16
CA THR A 100 6.47 9.84 -5.31
C THR A 100 5.52 10.53 -4.34
N ASP A 101 5.92 10.60 -3.06
CA ASP A 101 5.15 11.28 -2.01
C ASP A 101 6.11 11.77 -0.94
N GLU A 102 5.70 12.79 -0.19
CA GLU A 102 6.49 13.28 0.94
C GLU A 102 6.59 12.27 2.07
N ASN A 103 5.58 11.43 2.24
CA ASN A 103 5.53 10.38 3.24
C ASN A 103 5.88 9.04 2.59
N PRO A 104 6.97 8.37 3.02
CA PRO A 104 7.39 7.10 2.43
C PRO A 104 6.36 5.99 2.59
N LYS A 105 5.64 5.96 3.70
CA LYS A 105 4.59 4.96 3.94
C LYS A 105 3.44 5.13 2.96
N ARG A 106 3.01 6.37 2.75
CA ARG A 106 1.97 6.69 1.78
C ARG A 106 2.43 6.37 0.35
N ALA A 107 3.68 6.70 0.00
CA ALA A 107 4.24 6.36 -1.30
C ALA A 107 4.20 4.85 -1.54
N ALA A 108 4.59 4.05 -0.55
CA ALA A 108 4.56 2.60 -0.64
C ALA A 108 3.13 2.06 -0.81
N ALA A 109 2.18 2.58 -0.04
CA ALA A 109 0.77 2.17 -0.15
C ALA A 109 0.21 2.47 -1.55
N ILE A 110 0.50 3.64 -2.08
CA ILE A 110 0.02 4.06 -3.40
C ILE A 110 0.65 3.21 -4.51
N VAL A 111 1.97 2.96 -4.47
CA VAL A 111 2.61 2.13 -5.50
C VAL A 111 2.07 0.69 -5.45
N TYR A 112 1.77 0.18 -4.27
CA TYR A 112 1.10 -1.11 -4.13
C TYR A 112 -0.24 -1.11 -4.86
N LEU A 113 -1.08 -0.09 -4.64
CA LEU A 113 -2.38 0.01 -5.30
C LEU A 113 -2.24 0.13 -6.82
N ILE A 114 -1.28 0.91 -7.30
CA ILE A 114 -1.00 1.04 -8.73
C ILE A 114 -0.63 -0.33 -9.31
N SER A 115 0.19 -1.11 -8.61
CA SER A 115 0.60 -2.44 -9.07
C SER A 115 -0.57 -3.43 -9.14
N LYS A 116 -1.64 -3.19 -8.38
CA LYS A 116 -2.85 -4.00 -8.40
C LYS A 116 -3.88 -3.51 -9.42
N GLY A 117 -3.55 -2.50 -10.20
CA GLY A 117 -4.43 -1.98 -11.22
C GLY A 117 -5.55 -1.07 -10.70
N VAL A 118 -5.45 -0.61 -9.47
CA VAL A 118 -6.44 0.31 -8.91
C VAL A 118 -6.32 1.67 -9.60
N LYS A 119 -7.44 2.18 -10.05
CA LYS A 119 -7.53 3.48 -10.73
C LYS A 119 -8.33 4.47 -9.90
N VAL A 120 -7.89 5.70 -9.88
CA VAL A 120 -8.56 6.79 -9.18
C VAL A 120 -8.87 7.96 -10.11
#